data_e9e3d5a12e278565cb5443e6c6c3e6a1
#
_entry.id   e9e3d5a12e278565cb5443e6c6c3e6a1
#
_cell.length_a   1.000
_cell.length_b   1.000
_cell.length_c   1.000
_cell.angle_alpha   90.00
_cell.angle_beta   90.00
_cell.angle_gamma   90.00
#
_symmetry.space_group_name_H-M   'P 1'
#
loop_
_entity.id
_entity.type
_entity.pdbx_description
1 polymer ?
#
loop_
_entity_poly.entity_id
_entity_poly.type
_entity_poly.pdbx_seq_one_letter_code
_entity_poly.pdbx_strand_id
1 'polypeptide(L)'
;MIIDRINQPSRMGIQKMNVPQAKKYTLDNGIEVYAINAGFQELVKVELLFNNIDFDPNKPLLNSATNRMMAEGTSKYSAQQIADMIDYYGSFYETDENSDFCSLIVYSLTKYLNDTLPYVSALLEEPVFPEKELGIFKQNNKQRLIVDNEKVGSIARRKFGEIIFGKNHPYGF
;
A
#
# COMPACT_ATOMS: atom_id res chain seq x y z
N MET A 1 0.95 -8.96 42.41
CA MET A 1 0.80 -10.24 41.67
C MET A 1 2.20 -10.71 41.31
N ILE A 2 2.68 -11.82 41.87
CA ILE A 2 4.01 -12.37 41.55
C ILE A 2 3.83 -13.23 40.31
N ILE A 3 4.52 -12.85 39.22
CA ILE A 3 4.48 -13.61 37.97
C ILE A 3 5.37 -14.85 38.16
N ASP A 4 4.78 -16.04 38.06
CA ASP A 4 5.54 -17.29 38.02
C ASP A 4 6.31 -17.35 36.66
N ARG A 5 7.64 -17.35 36.74
CA ARG A 5 8.55 -17.43 35.60
C ARG A 5 9.22 -18.79 35.45
N ILE A 6 8.92 -19.72 36.36
CA ILE A 6 9.54 -21.05 36.39
C ILE A 6 8.69 -22.04 35.59
N ASN A 7 7.37 -21.93 35.73
CA ASN A 7 6.46 -22.85 35.09
C ASN A 7 5.97 -22.27 33.75
N GLN A 8 5.94 -23.08 32.71
CA GLN A 8 5.35 -22.70 31.44
C GLN A 8 3.85 -22.46 31.63
N PRO A 9 3.30 -21.33 31.12
CA PRO A 9 1.85 -21.11 31.18
C PRO A 9 1.10 -22.24 30.43
N SER A 10 -0.06 -22.60 30.97
CA SER A 10 -0.90 -23.64 30.39
C SER A 10 -1.30 -23.28 28.99
N ARG A 11 -1.14 -24.21 28.04
CA ARG A 11 -1.60 -24.04 26.67
C ARG A 11 -3.12 -24.19 26.63
N MET A 12 -3.80 -23.13 26.23
CA MET A 12 -5.21 -23.22 25.87
C MET A 12 -5.31 -23.38 24.35
N GLY A 13 -5.99 -24.46 23.91
CA GLY A 13 -6.30 -24.62 22.50
C GLY A 13 -7.28 -23.53 22.03
N ILE A 14 -7.09 -22.98 20.83
CA ILE A 14 -8.07 -22.09 20.20
C ILE A 14 -9.31 -22.90 19.89
N GLN A 15 -10.39 -22.68 20.64
CA GLN A 15 -11.63 -23.44 20.50
C GLN A 15 -12.53 -22.89 19.37
N LYS A 16 -12.49 -21.56 19.14
CA LYS A 16 -13.28 -20.90 18.10
C LYS A 16 -12.61 -19.59 17.69
N MET A 17 -12.47 -19.39 16.40
CA MET A 17 -12.07 -18.09 15.85
C MET A 17 -13.29 -17.45 15.20
N ASN A 18 -13.66 -16.26 15.66
CA ASN A 18 -14.75 -15.49 15.07
C ASN A 18 -14.14 -14.45 14.11
N VAL A 19 -14.25 -14.68 12.82
CA VAL A 19 -13.78 -13.74 11.79
C VAL A 19 -14.94 -12.83 11.40
N PRO A 20 -14.81 -11.50 11.58
CA PRO A 20 -15.84 -10.56 11.15
C PRO A 20 -16.10 -10.69 9.65
N GLN A 21 -17.39 -10.68 9.27
CA GLN A 21 -17.78 -10.77 7.87
C GLN A 21 -17.84 -9.35 7.27
N ALA A 22 -17.26 -9.20 6.08
CA ALA A 22 -17.39 -7.96 5.32
C ALA A 22 -18.82 -7.79 4.78
N LYS A 23 -19.35 -6.57 4.85
CA LYS A 23 -20.58 -6.17 4.16
C LYS A 23 -20.20 -5.57 2.81
N LYS A 24 -20.81 -6.08 1.75
CA LYS A 24 -20.60 -5.57 0.39
C LYS A 24 -21.64 -4.51 0.07
N TYR A 25 -21.17 -3.40 -0.49
CA TYR A 25 -21.98 -2.33 -1.05
C TYR A 25 -21.51 -2.05 -2.49
N THR A 26 -22.37 -1.48 -3.29
CA THR A 26 -22.02 -0.99 -4.63
C THR A 26 -22.38 0.48 -4.71
N LEU A 27 -21.43 1.33 -5.09
CA LEU A 27 -21.66 2.76 -5.29
C LEU A 27 -22.38 3.00 -6.61
N ASP A 28 -22.93 4.22 -6.79
CA ASP A 28 -23.68 4.58 -8.00
C ASP A 28 -22.84 4.49 -9.29
N ASN A 29 -21.52 4.65 -9.17
CA ASN A 29 -20.57 4.48 -10.28
C ASN A 29 -20.13 3.02 -10.52
N GLY A 30 -20.72 2.05 -9.81
CA GLY A 30 -20.42 0.63 -9.94
C GLY A 30 -19.23 0.12 -9.13
N ILE A 31 -18.52 0.98 -8.38
CA ILE A 31 -17.41 0.54 -7.52
C ILE A 31 -17.95 -0.30 -6.35
N GLU A 32 -17.32 -1.44 -6.12
CA GLU A 32 -17.63 -2.31 -4.99
C GLU A 32 -16.86 -1.87 -3.74
N VAL A 33 -17.57 -1.76 -2.63
CA VAL A 33 -17.03 -1.41 -1.31
C VAL A 33 -17.27 -2.56 -0.35
N TYR A 34 -16.22 -3.00 0.31
CA TYR A 34 -16.28 -4.03 1.35
C TYR A 34 -15.99 -3.39 2.71
N ALA A 35 -16.99 -3.33 3.57
CA ALA A 35 -16.88 -2.71 4.88
C ALA A 35 -16.87 -3.75 6.00
N ILE A 36 -15.90 -3.63 6.92
CA ILE A 36 -15.79 -4.42 8.12
C ILE A 36 -15.84 -3.47 9.32
N ASN A 37 -16.84 -3.62 10.16
CA ASN A 37 -16.92 -2.89 11.43
C ASN A 37 -16.54 -3.84 12.57
N ALA A 38 -15.30 -3.77 13.03
CA ALA A 38 -14.71 -4.69 14.00
C ALA A 38 -13.67 -4.02 14.90
N GLY A 39 -13.90 -2.82 15.35
CA GLY A 39 -12.96 -2.06 16.18
C GLY A 39 -13.55 -1.59 17.48
N PHE A 40 -12.69 -1.34 18.48
CA PHE A 40 -13.03 -0.66 19.73
C PHE A 40 -12.56 0.80 19.75
N GLN A 41 -11.80 1.19 18.74
CA GLN A 41 -11.25 2.55 18.60
C GLN A 41 -11.98 3.30 17.49
N GLU A 42 -12.06 4.61 17.62
CA GLU A 42 -12.63 5.50 16.61
C GLU A 42 -11.65 5.77 15.46
N LEU A 43 -11.17 4.70 14.87
CA LEU A 43 -10.25 4.69 13.73
C LEU A 43 -10.94 4.06 12.51
N VAL A 44 -10.63 4.58 11.36
CA VAL A 44 -11.04 4.01 10.09
C VAL A 44 -9.82 3.81 9.18
N LYS A 45 -9.74 2.65 8.56
CA LYS A 45 -8.84 2.36 7.46
C LYS A 45 -9.66 2.34 6.17
N VAL A 46 -9.27 3.15 5.20
CA VAL A 46 -9.82 3.10 3.83
C VAL A 46 -8.71 2.61 2.93
N GLU A 47 -8.97 1.56 2.18
CA GLU A 47 -8.03 0.98 1.22
C GLU A 47 -8.65 1.01 -0.18
N LEU A 48 -7.98 1.71 -1.09
CA LEU A 48 -8.35 1.84 -2.48
C LEU A 48 -7.44 0.93 -3.29
N LEU A 49 -8.03 -0.06 -3.95
CA LEU A 49 -7.31 -1.05 -4.76
C LEU A 49 -7.47 -0.75 -6.24
N PHE A 50 -6.37 -0.76 -6.96
CA PHE A 50 -6.31 -0.55 -8.41
C PHE A 50 -5.65 -1.76 -9.07
N ASN A 51 -6.29 -2.33 -10.05
CA ASN A 51 -5.64 -3.36 -10.87
C ASN A 51 -4.44 -2.75 -11.58
N ASN A 52 -3.34 -3.47 -11.57
CA ASN A 52 -2.18 -3.08 -12.36
C ASN A 52 -2.54 -3.11 -13.85
N ILE A 53 -1.93 -2.19 -14.61
CA ILE A 53 -1.92 -2.32 -16.06
C ILE A 53 -1.07 -3.52 -16.47
N ASP A 54 -1.26 -4.00 -17.69
CA ASP A 54 -0.52 -5.12 -18.25
C ASP A 54 1.00 -4.92 -18.09
N PHE A 55 1.66 -5.99 -17.66
CA PHE A 55 3.10 -5.96 -17.42
C PHE A 55 3.87 -5.80 -18.73
N ASP A 56 4.69 -4.77 -18.82
CA ASP A 56 5.65 -4.56 -19.90
C ASP A 56 7.08 -4.77 -19.37
N PRO A 57 7.79 -5.83 -19.81
CA PRO A 57 9.17 -6.08 -19.41
C PRO A 57 10.15 -4.93 -19.73
N ASN A 58 9.81 -4.05 -20.67
CA ASN A 58 10.61 -2.87 -21.00
C ASN A 58 10.35 -1.69 -20.04
N LYS A 59 9.24 -1.75 -19.27
CA LYS A 59 8.84 -0.72 -18.31
C LYS A 59 8.44 -1.34 -16.96
N PRO A 60 9.28 -2.18 -16.36
CA PRO A 60 8.91 -3.00 -15.20
C PRO A 60 8.52 -2.21 -13.96
N LEU A 61 8.94 -0.95 -13.86
CA LEU A 61 8.63 -0.08 -12.72
C LEU A 61 7.46 0.88 -12.99
N LEU A 62 6.69 0.69 -14.07
CA LEU A 62 5.65 1.66 -14.43
C LEU A 62 4.56 1.76 -13.36
N ASN A 63 3.98 0.64 -12.93
CA ASN A 63 2.94 0.60 -11.90
C ASN A 63 3.48 1.14 -10.56
N SER A 64 4.66 0.69 -10.16
CA SER A 64 5.38 1.11 -8.97
C SER A 64 5.65 2.62 -8.95
N ALA A 65 6.20 3.13 -10.05
CA ALA A 65 6.47 4.56 -10.17
C ALA A 65 5.17 5.39 -10.10
N THR A 66 4.14 4.97 -10.82
CA THR A 66 2.85 5.67 -10.84
C THR A 66 2.25 5.71 -9.43
N ASN A 67 2.17 4.57 -8.76
CA ASN A 67 1.59 4.47 -7.43
C ASN A 67 2.35 5.34 -6.41
N ARG A 68 3.67 5.26 -6.40
CA ARG A 68 4.48 6.04 -5.47
C ARG A 68 4.49 7.53 -5.79
N MET A 69 4.56 7.88 -7.07
CA MET A 69 4.65 9.28 -7.50
C MET A 69 3.34 10.06 -7.34
N MET A 70 2.19 9.39 -7.16
CA MET A 70 0.94 10.07 -6.81
C MET A 70 1.07 10.94 -5.56
N ALA A 71 1.91 10.52 -4.61
CA ALA A 71 2.12 11.21 -3.35
C ALA A 71 3.07 12.43 -3.45
N GLU A 72 3.72 12.64 -4.59
CA GLU A 72 4.71 13.70 -4.78
C GLU A 72 4.10 15.07 -5.14
N GLY A 73 2.77 15.20 -5.03
CA GLY A 73 2.00 16.43 -5.18
C GLY A 73 0.88 16.33 -6.21
N THR A 74 0.03 17.32 -6.18
CA THR A 74 -1.13 17.46 -7.07
C THR A 74 -1.11 18.82 -7.76
N SER A 75 -2.02 19.05 -8.69
CA SER A 75 -2.16 20.36 -9.34
C SER A 75 -2.52 21.49 -8.36
N LYS A 76 -3.11 21.15 -7.20
CA LYS A 76 -3.58 22.12 -6.19
C LYS A 76 -2.65 22.23 -4.98
N TYR A 77 -2.01 21.13 -4.60
CA TYR A 77 -1.25 21.04 -3.35
C TYR A 77 0.13 20.43 -3.61
N SER A 78 1.16 21.02 -3.04
CA SER A 78 2.48 20.38 -2.99
C SER A 78 2.46 19.15 -2.07
N ALA A 79 3.41 18.23 -2.23
CA ALA A 79 3.58 17.07 -1.33
C ALA A 79 3.63 17.50 0.14
N GLN A 80 4.36 18.58 0.44
CA GLN A 80 4.47 19.11 1.81
C GLN A 80 3.13 19.60 2.35
N GLN A 81 2.36 20.34 1.56
CA GLN A 81 1.03 20.80 1.98
C GLN A 81 0.08 19.64 2.25
N ILE A 82 0.12 18.59 1.43
CA ILE A 82 -0.70 17.38 1.66
C ILE A 82 -0.27 16.71 2.96
N ALA A 83 1.03 16.51 3.17
CA ALA A 83 1.56 15.91 4.40
C ALA A 83 1.14 16.71 5.63
N ASP A 84 1.35 18.04 5.63
CA ASP A 84 1.00 18.92 6.74
C ASP A 84 -0.49 18.87 7.08
N MET A 85 -1.36 18.83 6.07
CA MET A 85 -2.81 18.78 6.29
C MET A 85 -3.27 17.42 6.79
N ILE A 86 -2.73 16.34 6.26
CA ILE A 86 -3.04 14.98 6.72
C ILE A 86 -2.54 14.79 8.17
N ASP A 87 -1.33 15.23 8.48
CA ASP A 87 -0.77 15.19 9.83
C ASP A 87 -1.59 16.06 10.82
N TYR A 88 -2.07 17.22 10.37
CA TYR A 88 -2.92 18.09 11.19
C TYR A 88 -4.19 17.37 11.70
N TYR A 89 -4.76 16.48 10.89
CA TYR A 89 -5.91 15.67 11.28
C TYR A 89 -5.53 14.36 12.00
N GLY A 90 -4.24 14.15 12.29
CA GLY A 90 -3.73 12.91 12.90
C GLY A 90 -3.99 11.69 12.00
N SER A 91 -4.05 11.91 10.71
CA SER A 91 -4.22 10.88 9.69
C SER A 91 -2.88 10.58 9.05
N PHE A 92 -2.79 9.46 8.33
CA PHE A 92 -1.65 9.17 7.47
C PHE A 92 -2.10 8.31 6.30
N TYR A 93 -1.32 8.31 5.23
CA TYR A 93 -1.53 7.45 4.09
C TYR A 93 -0.25 6.71 3.72
N GLU A 94 -0.44 5.60 3.06
CA GLU A 94 0.66 4.81 2.48
C GLU A 94 0.23 4.26 1.13
N THR A 95 1.20 4.03 0.27
CA THR A 95 1.00 3.35 -1.01
C THR A 95 1.67 1.99 -0.93
N ASP A 96 0.96 0.95 -1.33
CA ASP A 96 1.47 -0.42 -1.41
C ASP A 96 1.28 -0.96 -2.82
N GLU A 97 2.12 -1.91 -3.19
CA GLU A 97 2.12 -2.50 -4.51
C GLU A 97 2.58 -3.95 -4.52
N ASN A 98 2.00 -4.71 -5.38
CA ASN A 98 2.48 -6.04 -5.73
C ASN A 98 2.30 -6.27 -7.24
N SER A 99 2.50 -7.50 -7.70
CA SER A 99 2.40 -7.82 -9.14
C SER A 99 0.98 -7.72 -9.71
N ASP A 100 -0.07 -7.77 -8.88
CA ASP A 100 -1.46 -7.81 -9.31
C ASP A 100 -2.16 -6.46 -9.18
N PHE A 101 -1.87 -5.74 -8.10
CA PHE A 101 -2.54 -4.47 -7.78
C PHE A 101 -1.61 -3.47 -7.12
N CYS A 102 -2.02 -2.21 -7.21
CA CYS A 102 -1.54 -1.11 -6.41
C CYS A 102 -2.61 -0.67 -5.42
N SER A 103 -2.24 -0.12 -4.28
CA SER A 103 -3.19 0.43 -3.33
C SER A 103 -2.75 1.78 -2.78
N LEU A 104 -3.75 2.59 -2.44
CA LEU A 104 -3.62 3.75 -1.59
C LEU A 104 -4.41 3.48 -0.30
N ILE A 105 -3.72 3.48 0.81
CA ILE A 105 -4.27 3.16 2.12
C ILE A 105 -4.27 4.42 2.97
N VAL A 106 -5.39 4.73 3.58
CA VAL A 106 -5.56 5.91 4.44
C VAL A 106 -6.03 5.46 5.81
N TYR A 107 -5.38 5.96 6.83
CA TYR A 107 -5.76 5.78 8.22
C TYR A 107 -6.17 7.14 8.80
N SER A 108 -7.34 7.21 9.39
CA SER A 108 -7.87 8.45 9.97
C SER A 108 -8.70 8.17 11.22
N LEU A 109 -8.78 9.16 12.10
CA LEU A 109 -9.84 9.17 13.11
C LEU A 109 -11.19 9.29 12.41
N THR A 110 -12.18 8.54 12.84
CA THR A 110 -13.54 8.53 12.24
C THR A 110 -14.12 9.94 12.09
N LYS A 111 -13.91 10.79 13.09
CA LYS A 111 -14.41 12.18 13.11
C LYS A 111 -13.76 13.09 12.06
N TYR A 112 -12.54 12.77 11.61
CA TYR A 112 -11.77 13.59 10.66
C TYR A 112 -11.69 12.97 9.25
N LEU A 113 -12.35 11.84 9.03
CA LEU A 113 -12.33 11.20 7.72
C LEU A 113 -12.79 12.13 6.60
N ASN A 114 -13.89 12.83 6.81
CA ASN A 114 -14.46 13.76 5.81
C ASN A 114 -13.53 14.94 5.51
N ASP A 115 -12.74 15.37 6.49
CA ASP A 115 -11.75 16.44 6.31
C ASP A 115 -10.49 15.95 5.60
N THR A 116 -10.16 14.67 5.74
CA THR A 116 -8.98 14.03 5.12
C THR A 116 -9.24 13.62 3.67
N LEU A 117 -10.44 13.14 3.35
CA LEU A 117 -10.81 12.62 2.02
C LEU A 117 -10.54 13.58 0.85
N PRO A 118 -10.76 14.91 0.94
CA PRO A 118 -10.44 15.82 -0.18
C PRO A 118 -8.97 15.80 -0.61
N TYR A 119 -8.03 15.62 0.30
CA TYR A 119 -6.60 15.50 -0.02
C TYR A 119 -6.28 14.16 -0.66
N VAL A 120 -6.93 13.09 -0.19
CA VAL A 120 -6.84 11.75 -0.79
C VAL A 120 -7.41 11.74 -2.20
N SER A 121 -8.55 12.37 -2.43
CA SER A 121 -9.16 12.54 -3.76
C SER A 121 -8.22 13.29 -4.70
N ALA A 122 -7.59 14.38 -4.24
CA ALA A 122 -6.64 15.13 -5.05
C ALA A 122 -5.42 14.29 -5.48
N LEU A 123 -4.92 13.39 -4.60
CA LEU A 123 -3.83 12.46 -4.96
C LEU A 123 -4.21 11.53 -6.10
N LEU A 124 -5.48 11.16 -6.21
CA LEU A 124 -5.97 10.23 -7.23
C LEU A 124 -6.36 10.93 -8.53
N GLU A 125 -6.99 12.09 -8.42
CA GLU A 125 -7.61 12.76 -9.57
C GLU A 125 -6.66 13.74 -10.28
N GLU A 126 -5.73 14.34 -9.54
CA GLU A 126 -4.91 15.45 -10.04
C GLU A 126 -3.41 15.30 -9.71
N PRO A 127 -2.83 14.08 -9.71
CA PRO A 127 -1.41 13.94 -9.39
C PRO A 127 -0.55 14.62 -10.45
N VAL A 128 0.51 15.30 -9.98
CA VAL A 128 1.54 15.84 -10.85
C VAL A 128 2.79 14.99 -10.68
N PHE A 129 3.33 14.39 -11.67
CA PHE A 129 4.51 13.51 -11.62
C PHE A 129 5.80 14.33 -11.81
N PRO A 130 6.38 15.00 -10.77
CA PRO A 130 7.50 15.91 -10.92
C PRO A 130 8.73 15.15 -11.43
N GLU A 131 9.39 15.67 -12.48
CA GLU A 131 10.52 14.99 -13.11
C GLU A 131 11.70 14.83 -12.16
N LYS A 132 11.93 15.79 -11.27
CA LYS A 132 12.95 15.72 -10.23
C LYS A 132 12.75 14.51 -9.32
N GLU A 133 11.53 14.31 -8.81
CA GLU A 133 11.19 13.21 -7.89
C GLU A 133 11.22 11.87 -8.63
N LEU A 134 10.79 11.85 -9.89
CA LEU A 134 10.95 10.67 -10.75
C LEU A 134 12.44 10.31 -10.95
N GLY A 135 13.31 11.30 -11.09
CA GLY A 135 14.76 11.09 -11.13
C GLY A 135 15.30 10.45 -9.86
N ILE A 136 14.87 10.93 -8.70
CA ILE A 136 15.24 10.39 -7.39
C ILE A 136 14.72 8.94 -7.25
N PHE A 137 13.45 8.70 -7.61
CA PHE A 137 12.86 7.36 -7.60
C PHE A 137 13.68 6.37 -8.46
N LYS A 138 14.03 6.75 -9.68
CA LYS A 138 14.85 5.92 -10.58
C LYS A 138 16.23 5.62 -10.00
N GLN A 139 16.87 6.63 -9.41
CA GLN A 139 18.21 6.47 -8.80
C GLN A 139 18.15 5.52 -7.60
N ASN A 140 17.17 5.68 -6.72
CA ASN A 140 16.99 4.84 -5.55
C ASN A 140 16.71 3.37 -5.94
N ASN A 141 15.85 3.15 -6.94
CA ASN A 141 15.57 1.80 -7.44
C ASN A 141 16.80 1.16 -8.11
N LYS A 142 17.59 1.94 -8.85
CA LYS A 142 18.86 1.47 -9.41
C LYS A 142 19.84 1.02 -8.33
N GLN A 143 20.00 1.82 -7.26
CA GLN A 143 20.87 1.47 -6.14
C GLN A 143 20.36 0.21 -5.41
N ARG A 144 19.06 0.12 -5.15
CA ARG A 144 18.47 -1.08 -4.56
C ARG A 144 18.75 -2.32 -5.39
N LEU A 145 18.57 -2.24 -6.70
CA LEU A 145 18.83 -3.35 -7.62
C LEU A 145 20.31 -3.80 -7.60
N ILE A 146 21.25 -2.84 -7.54
CA ILE A 146 22.69 -3.15 -7.43
C ILE A 146 22.95 -3.95 -6.15
N VAL A 147 22.48 -3.45 -4.99
CA VAL A 147 22.63 -4.13 -3.70
C VAL A 147 21.95 -5.50 -3.69
N ASP A 148 20.76 -5.62 -4.26
CA ASP A 148 20.02 -6.89 -4.28
C ASP A 148 20.68 -7.92 -5.21
N ASN A 149 21.39 -7.50 -6.24
CA ASN A 149 22.17 -8.38 -7.10
C ASN A 149 23.46 -8.93 -6.43
N GLU A 150 23.88 -8.37 -5.30
CA GLU A 150 24.97 -8.92 -4.48
C GLU A 150 24.47 -9.96 -3.47
N LYS A 151 23.15 -10.04 -3.23
CA LYS A 151 22.55 -10.97 -2.27
C LYS A 151 22.15 -12.27 -2.95
N VAL A 152 22.79 -13.37 -2.59
CA VAL A 152 22.50 -14.71 -3.13
C VAL A 152 21.02 -15.08 -2.99
N GLY A 153 20.40 -14.78 -1.84
CA GLY A 153 18.99 -15.05 -1.60
C GLY A 153 18.04 -14.29 -2.55
N SER A 154 18.36 -13.04 -2.89
CA SER A 154 17.58 -12.23 -3.83
C SER A 154 17.70 -12.79 -5.26
N ILE A 155 18.91 -13.17 -5.67
CA ILE A 155 19.15 -13.80 -6.97
C ILE A 155 18.40 -15.13 -7.06
N ALA A 156 18.49 -15.98 -6.03
CA ALA A 156 17.83 -17.29 -6.01
C ALA A 156 16.31 -17.14 -6.12
N ARG A 157 15.70 -16.22 -5.37
CA ARG A 157 14.26 -15.95 -5.43
C ARG A 157 13.81 -15.50 -6.81
N ARG A 158 14.55 -14.55 -7.43
CA ARG A 158 14.26 -14.09 -8.79
C ARG A 158 14.39 -15.22 -9.81
N LYS A 159 15.45 -16.01 -9.74
CA LYS A 159 15.61 -17.17 -10.64
C LYS A 159 14.56 -18.25 -10.45
N PHE A 160 14.12 -18.45 -9.24
CA PHE A 160 13.01 -19.36 -8.95
C PHE A 160 11.70 -18.87 -9.59
N GLY A 161 11.38 -17.57 -9.44
CA GLY A 161 10.23 -16.95 -10.11
C GLY A 161 10.33 -17.06 -11.64
N GLU A 162 11.50 -16.77 -12.21
CA GLU A 162 11.76 -16.88 -13.66
C GLU A 162 11.52 -18.30 -14.18
N ILE A 163 11.91 -19.33 -13.42
CA ILE A 163 11.71 -20.74 -13.82
C ILE A 163 10.24 -21.12 -13.80
N ILE A 164 9.48 -20.66 -12.79
CA ILE A 164 8.05 -21.03 -12.65
C ILE A 164 7.16 -20.27 -13.62
N PHE A 165 7.37 -18.95 -13.73
CA PHE A 165 6.42 -18.05 -14.43
C PHE A 165 6.95 -17.57 -15.79
N GLY A 166 8.25 -17.70 -16.05
CA GLY A 166 8.88 -17.16 -17.25
C GLY A 166 9.31 -15.69 -17.10
N LYS A 167 10.28 -15.27 -17.93
CA LYS A 167 10.90 -13.92 -17.85
C LYS A 167 9.96 -12.76 -18.18
N ASN A 168 8.91 -13.02 -18.93
CA ASN A 168 7.95 -12.00 -19.38
C ASN A 168 6.71 -11.91 -18.49
N HIS A 169 6.70 -12.66 -17.39
CA HIS A 169 5.61 -12.64 -16.43
C HIS A 169 5.96 -11.75 -15.24
N PRO A 170 5.03 -10.96 -14.67
CA PRO A 170 5.31 -10.08 -13.54
C PRO A 170 5.90 -10.80 -12.32
N TYR A 171 5.55 -12.06 -12.10
CA TYR A 171 6.11 -12.88 -11.02
C TYR A 171 7.46 -13.55 -11.36
N GLY A 172 7.89 -13.49 -12.60
CA GLY A 172 9.16 -14.05 -13.07
C GLY A 172 10.24 -13.02 -13.32
N PHE A 173 9.91 -11.74 -13.13
CA PHE A 173 10.81 -10.62 -13.41
C PHE A 173 11.66 -10.21 -12.20
#